data_ca3959e53a8d4c7b9847d5740448285c
#
_entry.id   ca3959e53a8d4c7b9847d5740448285c
#
_cell.length_a   1.000
_cell.length_b   1.000
_cell.length_c   1.000
_cell.angle_alpha   90.00
_cell.angle_beta   90.00
_cell.angle_gamma   90.00
#
_symmetry.space_group_name_H-M   'P 1'
#
loop_
_entity.id
_entity.type
_entity.pdbx_description
1 polymer ?
#
loop_
_entity_poly.entity_id
_entity_poly.type
_entity_poly.pdbx_seq_one_letter_code
_entity_poly.pdbx_strand_id
1 'polypeptide(L)'
;MCGIIGMFCVDSVNQQIYDNLLLLQHRGQDSAGIVTMDNHTFHVHKQRGRVREAFRTRDMRKLLGNAGIGHVRYATRGAAASEEEVQPFYVNAPYGITFVHNGNLTNTHQLEQDLFKIDRRHTNSTSDTEMLVNVLATEIQSQLTGRDLTPDQLFDAVASLHHRVQGSYAAIALIAGHGMLAFRDPYGIRPLILGRRLSGQGREEWIVASESLVIENSGYEIVRDVDPGEAVFIDADSNLHQRQCAESPRLIPCAFEYVYLARPDSVMNGISVYESRLRMGDRPVSYT
;
A
#
# COMPACT_ATOMS: atom_id res chain seq x y z
N MET A 1 -3.67 3.17 12.37
CA MET A 1 -3.32 3.69 11.03
C MET A 1 -1.95 3.16 10.67
N CYS A 2 -1.80 2.55 9.51
CA CYS A 2 -0.65 1.73 9.14
C CYS A 2 0.39 2.52 8.34
N GLY A 3 1.59 1.94 8.18
CA GLY A 3 2.59 2.38 7.21
C GLY A 3 2.79 1.32 6.15
N ILE A 4 2.80 1.72 4.88
CA ILE A 4 3.01 0.85 3.73
C ILE A 4 4.15 1.35 2.86
N ILE A 5 4.82 0.41 2.22
CA ILE A 5 5.88 0.66 1.25
C ILE A 5 5.83 -0.41 0.15
N GLY A 6 6.11 -0.01 -1.08
CA GLY A 6 6.38 -0.89 -2.21
C GLY A 6 7.63 -0.44 -2.94
N MET A 7 8.43 -1.37 -3.41
CA MET A 7 9.66 -1.11 -4.17
C MET A 7 9.74 -2.06 -5.37
N PHE A 8 10.19 -1.50 -6.51
CA PHE A 8 10.47 -2.24 -7.73
C PHE A 8 11.83 -1.77 -8.27
N CYS A 9 12.84 -2.63 -8.18
CA CYS A 9 14.24 -2.27 -8.37
C CYS A 9 14.96 -3.22 -9.32
N VAL A 10 16.23 -2.95 -9.59
CA VAL A 10 17.13 -3.88 -10.31
C VAL A 10 17.69 -4.91 -9.34
N ASP A 11 18.11 -4.45 -8.16
CA ASP A 11 18.71 -5.28 -7.12
C ASP A 11 17.69 -5.73 -6.07
N SER A 12 18.10 -6.63 -5.16
CA SER A 12 17.28 -7.13 -4.07
C SER A 12 16.78 -6.01 -3.15
N VAL A 13 15.48 -6.02 -2.85
CA VAL A 13 14.79 -4.95 -2.09
C VAL A 13 14.61 -5.24 -0.61
N ASN A 14 14.89 -6.46 -0.14
CA ASN A 14 14.54 -6.89 1.21
C ASN A 14 15.10 -5.97 2.30
N GLN A 15 16.41 -5.62 2.23
CA GLN A 15 17.04 -4.76 3.22
C GLN A 15 16.49 -3.34 3.16
N GLN A 16 16.29 -2.79 1.96
CA GLN A 16 15.74 -1.45 1.80
C GLN A 16 14.31 -1.37 2.38
N ILE A 17 13.47 -2.37 2.14
CA ILE A 17 12.12 -2.41 2.72
C ILE A 17 12.19 -2.50 4.24
N TYR A 18 13.04 -3.33 4.80
CA TYR A 18 13.23 -3.45 6.25
C TYR A 18 13.63 -2.10 6.88
N ASP A 19 14.64 -1.43 6.33
CA ASP A 19 15.13 -0.15 6.84
C ASP A 19 14.03 0.94 6.76
N ASN A 20 13.27 0.93 5.69
CA ASN A 20 12.15 1.85 5.49
C ASN A 20 10.96 1.56 6.42
N LEU A 21 10.68 0.30 6.74
CA LEU A 21 9.68 -0.04 7.75
C LEU A 21 10.10 0.42 9.16
N LEU A 22 11.40 0.46 9.46
CA LEU A 22 11.90 1.08 10.70
C LEU A 22 11.59 2.58 10.74
N LEU A 23 11.73 3.29 9.61
CA LEU A 23 11.35 4.71 9.50
C LEU A 23 9.84 4.91 9.66
N LEU A 24 9.02 3.96 9.18
CA LEU A 24 7.56 3.98 9.31
C LEU A 24 7.04 3.38 10.63
N GLN A 25 7.90 2.94 11.54
CA GLN A 25 7.51 2.23 12.77
C GLN A 25 6.55 3.05 13.66
N HIS A 26 6.62 4.39 13.61
CA HIS A 26 5.72 5.28 14.35
C HIS A 26 4.26 5.13 13.88
N ARG A 27 4.02 4.64 12.66
CA ARG A 27 2.68 4.43 12.10
C ARG A 27 2.03 3.12 12.56
N GLY A 28 2.81 2.18 13.07
CA GLY A 28 2.28 0.91 13.55
C GLY A 28 3.31 0.09 14.32
N GLN A 29 2.88 -0.54 15.43
CA GLN A 29 3.76 -1.28 16.35
C GLN A 29 3.22 -2.68 16.70
N ASP A 30 2.05 -3.07 16.17
CA ASP A 30 1.38 -4.33 16.53
C ASP A 30 1.92 -5.53 15.75
N SER A 31 2.24 -5.31 14.49
CA SER A 31 2.85 -6.32 13.63
C SER A 31 3.60 -5.69 12.46
N ALA A 32 4.48 -6.45 11.85
CA ALA A 32 5.20 -6.09 10.64
C ALA A 32 5.27 -7.28 9.67
N GLY A 33 5.27 -6.98 8.37
CA GLY A 33 5.39 -8.00 7.33
C GLY A 33 6.05 -7.46 6.08
N ILE A 34 6.78 -8.33 5.41
CA ILE A 34 7.43 -8.09 4.12
C ILE A 34 7.10 -9.26 3.19
N VAL A 35 6.76 -8.94 1.96
CA VAL A 35 6.77 -9.87 0.83
C VAL A 35 7.73 -9.33 -0.21
N THR A 36 8.57 -10.22 -0.73
CA THR A 36 9.36 -9.94 -1.93
C THR A 36 8.95 -10.88 -3.05
N MET A 37 9.19 -10.45 -4.27
CA MET A 37 8.87 -11.21 -5.48
C MET A 37 10.14 -11.41 -6.31
N ASP A 38 10.43 -12.68 -6.58
CA ASP A 38 11.45 -13.12 -7.54
C ASP A 38 10.74 -13.77 -8.73
N ASN A 39 10.67 -13.05 -9.86
CA ASN A 39 9.87 -13.43 -11.03
C ASN A 39 8.40 -13.69 -10.68
N HIS A 40 8.01 -14.96 -10.56
CA HIS A 40 6.63 -15.41 -10.24
C HIS A 40 6.49 -15.93 -8.80
N THR A 41 7.56 -15.91 -8.01
CA THR A 41 7.58 -16.51 -6.66
C THR A 41 7.56 -15.43 -5.59
N PHE A 42 6.61 -15.53 -4.68
CA PHE A 42 6.56 -14.69 -3.49
C PHE A 42 7.31 -15.32 -2.31
N HIS A 43 8.13 -14.53 -1.67
CA HIS A 43 8.79 -14.86 -0.41
C HIS A 43 8.19 -14.01 0.70
N VAL A 44 7.58 -14.65 1.69
CA VAL A 44 6.77 -13.98 2.72
C VAL A 44 7.38 -14.18 4.09
N HIS A 45 7.52 -13.10 4.84
CA HIS A 45 7.73 -13.16 6.28
C HIS A 45 6.91 -12.06 6.95
N LYS A 46 6.07 -12.45 7.92
CA LYS A 46 5.24 -11.53 8.69
C LYS A 46 5.06 -12.07 10.10
N GLN A 47 5.06 -11.18 11.07
CA GLN A 47 4.98 -11.55 12.48
C GLN A 47 4.43 -10.40 13.32
N ARG A 48 3.87 -10.71 14.47
CA ARG A 48 3.50 -9.74 15.50
C ARG A 48 4.76 -9.12 16.11
N GLY A 49 4.62 -7.88 16.58
CA GLY A 49 5.68 -7.10 17.17
C GLY A 49 6.23 -6.02 16.22
N ARG A 50 7.19 -5.28 16.73
CA ARG A 50 7.88 -4.23 15.97
C ARG A 50 8.78 -4.84 14.91
N VAL A 51 9.19 -4.05 13.92
CA VAL A 51 10.03 -4.50 12.81
C VAL A 51 11.29 -5.23 13.31
N ARG A 52 12.01 -4.69 14.30
CA ARG A 52 13.20 -5.33 14.87
C ARG A 52 12.94 -6.66 15.57
N GLU A 53 11.73 -6.86 16.06
CA GLU A 53 11.31 -8.08 16.75
C GLU A 53 10.82 -9.14 15.75
N ALA A 54 10.11 -8.68 14.70
CA ALA A 54 9.52 -9.52 13.67
C ALA A 54 10.57 -10.14 12.74
N PHE A 55 11.66 -9.42 12.42
CA PHE A 55 12.62 -9.87 11.42
C PHE A 55 14.00 -10.15 12.03
N ARG A 56 14.47 -11.38 11.84
CA ARG A 56 15.84 -11.80 12.16
C ARG A 56 16.64 -11.98 10.87
N THR A 57 17.97 -12.00 10.96
CA THR A 57 18.85 -12.19 9.80
C THR A 57 18.48 -13.42 8.96
N ARG A 58 18.09 -14.52 9.59
CA ARG A 58 17.67 -15.74 8.89
C ARG A 58 16.41 -15.54 8.06
N ASP A 59 15.50 -14.67 8.51
CA ASP A 59 14.21 -14.39 7.87
C ASP A 59 14.45 -13.45 6.69
N MET A 60 15.28 -12.44 6.86
CA MET A 60 15.69 -11.51 5.81
C MET A 60 16.40 -12.22 4.63
N ARG A 61 17.22 -13.23 4.90
CA ARG A 61 17.90 -14.01 3.85
C ARG A 61 16.96 -14.83 2.97
N LYS A 62 15.74 -15.08 3.41
CA LYS A 62 14.72 -15.82 2.65
C LYS A 62 13.88 -14.92 1.75
N LEU A 63 13.90 -13.62 1.99
CA LEU A 63 13.17 -12.64 1.20
C LEU A 63 13.97 -12.27 -0.04
N LEU A 64 13.89 -13.12 -1.06
CA LEU A 64 14.58 -12.97 -2.34
C LEU A 64 13.72 -12.17 -3.31
N GLY A 65 14.37 -11.44 -4.22
CA GLY A 65 13.70 -10.74 -5.31
C GLY A 65 13.96 -9.24 -5.32
N ASN A 66 13.62 -8.65 -6.43
CA ASN A 66 13.88 -7.25 -6.78
C ASN A 66 12.62 -6.36 -6.73
N ALA A 67 11.47 -6.95 -6.46
CA ALA A 67 10.24 -6.25 -6.13
C ALA A 67 9.76 -6.69 -4.73
N GLY A 68 9.13 -5.79 -3.99
CA GLY A 68 8.63 -6.12 -2.66
C GLY A 68 7.67 -5.09 -2.09
N ILE A 69 6.87 -5.54 -1.13
CA ILE A 69 5.96 -4.69 -0.34
C ILE A 69 6.16 -4.94 1.13
N GLY A 70 5.97 -3.90 1.93
CA GLY A 70 6.12 -3.95 3.37
C GLY A 70 5.00 -3.21 4.10
N HIS A 71 4.72 -3.65 5.32
CA HIS A 71 3.66 -3.12 6.16
C HIS A 71 4.05 -3.08 7.64
N VAL A 72 3.68 -2.00 8.33
CA VAL A 72 3.63 -1.91 9.79
C VAL A 72 2.20 -1.60 10.22
N ARG A 73 1.66 -2.42 11.13
CA ARG A 73 0.25 -2.40 11.53
C ARG A 73 0.02 -1.60 12.80
N TYR A 74 -0.99 -0.76 12.74
CA TYR A 74 -1.70 -0.22 13.89
C TYR A 74 -3.14 -0.74 13.83
N ALA A 75 -3.54 -1.58 14.78
CA ALA A 75 -4.86 -2.20 14.79
C ALA A 75 -5.95 -1.15 14.97
N THR A 76 -6.74 -0.91 13.93
CA THR A 76 -7.93 -0.06 13.95
C THR A 76 -9.22 -0.87 14.02
N ARG A 77 -9.18 -2.09 13.49
CA ARG A 77 -10.28 -3.05 13.46
C ARG A 77 -9.72 -4.47 13.59
N GLY A 78 -10.54 -5.39 14.12
CA GLY A 78 -10.13 -6.77 14.36
C GLY A 78 -9.39 -6.95 15.71
N ALA A 79 -9.07 -8.19 16.03
CA ALA A 79 -8.29 -8.48 17.23
C ALA A 79 -6.83 -8.10 17.02
N ALA A 80 -6.32 -7.12 17.78
CA ALA A 80 -4.89 -6.76 17.73
C ALA A 80 -3.96 -7.97 17.98
N ALA A 81 -4.51 -9.05 18.53
CA ALA A 81 -3.82 -10.29 18.88
C ALA A 81 -3.87 -11.38 17.80
N SER A 82 -4.62 -11.21 16.68
CA SER A 82 -4.73 -12.25 15.64
C SER A 82 -3.53 -12.22 14.68
N GLU A 83 -2.85 -13.35 14.52
CA GLU A 83 -1.80 -13.53 13.52
C GLU A 83 -2.36 -13.55 12.10
N GLU A 84 -3.62 -13.94 11.93
CA GLU A 84 -4.32 -14.00 10.64
C GLU A 84 -4.50 -12.61 10.00
N GLU A 85 -4.55 -11.57 10.83
CA GLU A 85 -4.70 -10.18 10.37
C GLU A 85 -3.39 -9.45 10.06
N VAL A 86 -2.25 -10.13 10.19
CA VAL A 86 -0.94 -9.55 9.86
C VAL A 86 -0.81 -9.44 8.35
N GLN A 87 -0.56 -8.24 7.86
CA GLN A 87 -0.28 -7.99 6.44
C GLN A 87 1.19 -8.26 6.11
N PRO A 88 1.51 -8.58 4.82
CA PRO A 88 0.67 -8.64 3.63
C PRO A 88 -0.30 -9.81 3.58
N PHE A 89 -1.44 -9.61 2.89
CA PHE A 89 -2.35 -10.69 2.50
C PHE A 89 -1.98 -11.27 1.15
N TYR A 90 -2.46 -12.48 0.86
CA TYR A 90 -2.23 -13.19 -0.39
C TYR A 90 -3.52 -13.83 -0.90
N VAL A 91 -3.76 -13.70 -2.19
CA VAL A 91 -4.77 -14.46 -2.95
C VAL A 91 -4.13 -15.08 -4.17
N ASN A 92 -4.58 -16.29 -4.55
CA ASN A 92 -3.95 -17.08 -5.60
C ASN A 92 -4.62 -16.98 -6.99
N ALA A 93 -5.80 -16.36 -7.07
CA ALA A 93 -6.58 -16.28 -8.32
C ALA A 93 -7.13 -14.87 -8.52
N PRO A 94 -7.19 -14.35 -9.78
CA PRO A 94 -6.81 -15.01 -11.05
C PRO A 94 -5.30 -15.14 -11.25
N TYR A 95 -4.50 -14.34 -10.57
CA TYR A 95 -3.04 -14.38 -10.45
C TYR A 95 -2.66 -14.44 -8.98
N GLY A 96 -1.44 -14.85 -8.66
CA GLY A 96 -0.89 -14.64 -7.33
C GLY A 96 -0.83 -13.13 -7.05
N ILE A 97 -1.54 -12.64 -6.03
CA ILE A 97 -1.54 -11.23 -5.64
C ILE A 97 -1.19 -11.15 -4.17
N THR A 98 -0.15 -10.39 -3.81
CA THR A 98 0.14 -9.99 -2.44
C THR A 98 -0.21 -8.53 -2.25
N PHE A 99 -0.69 -8.17 -1.05
CA PHE A 99 -1.38 -6.91 -0.86
C PHE A 99 -1.15 -6.30 0.53
N VAL A 100 -0.88 -5.01 0.56
CA VAL A 100 -0.84 -4.20 1.79
C VAL A 100 -1.77 -2.99 1.67
N HIS A 101 -2.33 -2.59 2.80
CA HIS A 101 -3.34 -1.54 2.87
C HIS A 101 -3.13 -0.66 4.11
N ASN A 102 -3.22 0.65 3.90
CA ASN A 102 -3.36 1.64 4.95
C ASN A 102 -4.72 2.31 4.81
N GLY A 103 -5.63 2.08 5.75
CA GLY A 103 -6.96 2.66 5.72
C GLY A 103 -7.95 1.97 6.63
N ASN A 104 -9.22 2.16 6.33
CA ASN A 104 -10.33 1.48 6.99
C ASN A 104 -11.57 1.53 6.09
N LEU A 105 -12.17 0.37 5.82
CA LEU A 105 -13.39 0.25 5.05
C LEU A 105 -14.62 0.37 5.94
N THR A 106 -15.66 1.02 5.41
CA THR A 106 -16.91 1.27 6.16
C THR A 106 -18.05 0.30 5.81
N ASN A 107 -18.01 -0.32 4.63
CA ASN A 107 -19.04 -1.24 4.15
C ASN A 107 -18.61 -2.73 4.19
N THR A 108 -17.73 -3.11 5.11
CA THR A 108 -17.15 -4.46 5.20
C THR A 108 -18.18 -5.57 5.29
N HIS A 109 -19.29 -5.38 6.04
CA HIS A 109 -20.34 -6.38 6.16
C HIS A 109 -21.01 -6.67 4.82
N GLN A 110 -21.27 -5.62 4.02
CA GLN A 110 -21.84 -5.79 2.67
C GLN A 110 -20.83 -6.50 1.76
N LEU A 111 -19.56 -6.07 1.78
CA LEU A 111 -18.50 -6.69 0.98
C LEU A 111 -18.31 -8.17 1.30
N GLU A 112 -18.32 -8.55 2.58
CA GLU A 112 -18.23 -9.95 3.01
C GLU A 112 -19.35 -10.80 2.44
N GLN A 113 -20.60 -10.30 2.47
CA GLN A 113 -21.73 -11.00 1.90
C GLN A 113 -21.64 -11.14 0.39
N ASP A 114 -21.23 -10.08 -0.31
CA ASP A 114 -21.09 -10.08 -1.77
C ASP A 114 -19.96 -11.00 -2.20
N LEU A 115 -18.81 -10.95 -1.55
CA LEU A 115 -17.68 -11.84 -1.79
C LEU A 115 -18.10 -13.31 -1.63
N PHE A 116 -18.81 -13.65 -0.58
CA PHE A 116 -19.24 -15.04 -0.33
C PHE A 116 -20.32 -15.51 -1.30
N LYS A 117 -21.40 -14.72 -1.48
CA LYS A 117 -22.61 -15.15 -2.22
C LYS A 117 -22.49 -14.97 -3.73
N ILE A 118 -21.87 -13.85 -4.17
CA ILE A 118 -21.79 -13.46 -5.57
C ILE A 118 -20.44 -13.90 -6.15
N ASP A 119 -19.35 -13.45 -5.54
CA ASP A 119 -17.99 -13.68 -6.07
C ASP A 119 -17.45 -15.06 -5.73
N ARG A 120 -18.12 -15.80 -4.81
CA ARG A 120 -17.75 -17.13 -4.33
C ARG A 120 -16.32 -17.18 -3.78
N ARG A 121 -15.94 -16.12 -3.06
CA ARG A 121 -14.67 -16.00 -2.36
C ARG A 121 -14.89 -16.10 -0.86
N HIS A 122 -14.04 -16.88 -0.21
CA HIS A 122 -14.04 -17.01 1.25
C HIS A 122 -12.97 -16.11 1.84
N THR A 123 -13.31 -15.39 2.92
CA THR A 123 -12.36 -14.64 3.75
C THR A 123 -12.11 -15.40 5.04
N ASN A 124 -10.88 -15.47 5.47
CA ASN A 124 -10.46 -16.24 6.65
C ASN A 124 -10.28 -15.37 7.90
N SER A 125 -10.33 -14.06 7.73
CA SER A 125 -10.22 -13.08 8.82
C SER A 125 -11.30 -12.01 8.75
N THR A 126 -11.40 -11.20 9.79
CA THR A 126 -12.28 -10.02 9.82
C THR A 126 -11.61 -8.76 9.28
N SER A 127 -10.40 -8.89 8.72
CA SER A 127 -9.62 -7.79 8.18
C SER A 127 -10.27 -7.21 6.92
N ASP A 128 -10.45 -5.90 6.92
CA ASP A 128 -10.89 -5.16 5.73
C ASP A 128 -9.89 -5.25 4.57
N THR A 129 -8.62 -5.48 4.87
CA THR A 129 -7.57 -5.70 3.86
C THR A 129 -7.78 -6.99 3.09
N GLU A 130 -8.19 -8.08 3.75
CA GLU A 130 -8.51 -9.35 3.09
C GLU A 130 -9.72 -9.19 2.15
N MET A 131 -10.72 -8.43 2.60
CA MET A 131 -11.87 -8.10 1.75
C MET A 131 -11.44 -7.28 0.53
N LEU A 132 -10.62 -6.25 0.74
CA LEU A 132 -10.16 -5.36 -0.33
C LEU A 132 -9.36 -6.10 -1.41
N VAL A 133 -8.43 -6.99 -1.02
CA VAL A 133 -7.66 -7.78 -2.00
C VAL A 133 -8.54 -8.78 -2.74
N ASN A 134 -9.55 -9.36 -2.08
CA ASN A 134 -10.48 -10.28 -2.74
C ASN A 134 -11.39 -9.54 -3.73
N VAL A 135 -11.84 -8.32 -3.41
CA VAL A 135 -12.57 -7.46 -4.36
C VAL A 135 -11.67 -7.14 -5.55
N LEU A 136 -10.43 -6.68 -5.32
CA LEU A 136 -9.48 -6.40 -6.41
C LEU A 136 -9.28 -7.62 -7.32
N ALA A 137 -9.08 -8.79 -6.73
CA ALA A 137 -8.89 -10.04 -7.48
C ALA A 137 -10.12 -10.43 -8.30
N THR A 138 -11.33 -10.19 -7.79
CA THR A 138 -12.58 -10.40 -8.53
C THR A 138 -12.70 -9.43 -9.70
N GLU A 139 -12.42 -8.15 -9.47
CA GLU A 139 -12.50 -7.14 -10.53
C GLU A 139 -11.45 -7.39 -11.61
N ILE A 140 -10.20 -7.75 -11.26
CA ILE A 140 -9.20 -8.17 -12.24
C ILE A 140 -9.72 -9.36 -13.06
N GLN A 141 -10.27 -10.37 -12.40
CA GLN A 141 -10.81 -11.55 -13.08
C GLN A 141 -11.93 -11.21 -14.06
N SER A 142 -12.77 -10.23 -13.74
CA SER A 142 -13.88 -9.79 -14.61
C SER A 142 -13.42 -9.05 -15.86
N GLN A 143 -12.23 -8.41 -15.82
CA GLN A 143 -11.66 -7.67 -16.94
C GLN A 143 -10.82 -8.55 -17.89
N LEU A 144 -10.50 -9.78 -17.50
CA LEU A 144 -9.67 -10.66 -18.33
C LEU A 144 -10.39 -11.10 -19.60
N THR A 145 -9.88 -10.69 -20.74
CA THR A 145 -10.39 -11.07 -22.07
C THR A 145 -9.44 -12.00 -22.84
N GLY A 146 -8.22 -12.22 -22.34
CA GLY A 146 -7.15 -13.00 -22.97
C GLY A 146 -6.25 -13.68 -21.97
N ARG A 147 -5.02 -14.01 -22.41
CA ARG A 147 -4.00 -14.65 -21.56
C ARG A 147 -3.19 -13.66 -20.75
N ASP A 148 -2.95 -12.48 -21.33
CA ASP A 148 -2.07 -11.48 -20.77
C ASP A 148 -2.89 -10.39 -20.06
N LEU A 149 -2.43 -9.99 -18.89
CA LEU A 149 -3.00 -8.90 -18.12
C LEU A 149 -2.38 -7.58 -18.60
N THR A 150 -3.21 -6.67 -19.09
CA THR A 150 -2.77 -5.36 -19.56
C THR A 150 -2.92 -4.27 -18.48
N PRO A 151 -2.14 -3.17 -18.53
CA PRO A 151 -2.34 -2.04 -17.64
C PRO A 151 -3.76 -1.48 -17.66
N ASP A 152 -4.40 -1.42 -18.84
CA ASP A 152 -5.77 -0.92 -18.96
C ASP A 152 -6.79 -1.80 -18.21
N GLN A 153 -6.65 -3.11 -18.29
CA GLN A 153 -7.49 -4.03 -17.54
C GLN A 153 -7.32 -3.90 -16.02
N LEU A 154 -6.08 -3.63 -15.54
CA LEU A 154 -5.83 -3.33 -14.15
C LEU A 154 -6.52 -2.04 -13.71
N PHE A 155 -6.44 -1.01 -14.52
CA PHE A 155 -7.09 0.28 -14.22
C PHE A 155 -8.62 0.18 -14.26
N ASP A 156 -9.19 -0.60 -15.18
CA ASP A 156 -10.63 -0.88 -15.21
C ASP A 156 -11.08 -1.67 -13.95
N ALA A 157 -10.25 -2.61 -13.49
CA ALA A 157 -10.50 -3.32 -12.26
C ALA A 157 -10.47 -2.38 -11.03
N VAL A 158 -9.53 -1.43 -10.97
CA VAL A 158 -9.49 -0.41 -9.89
C VAL A 158 -10.69 0.52 -9.98
N ALA A 159 -11.10 0.95 -11.19
CA ALA A 159 -12.31 1.76 -11.36
C ALA A 159 -13.55 1.02 -10.84
N SER A 160 -13.73 -0.25 -11.18
CA SER A 160 -14.81 -1.09 -10.67
C SER A 160 -14.75 -1.27 -9.14
N LEU A 161 -13.54 -1.45 -8.59
CA LEU A 161 -13.32 -1.52 -7.14
C LEU A 161 -13.79 -0.24 -6.44
N HIS A 162 -13.52 0.95 -6.98
CA HIS A 162 -13.96 2.23 -6.41
C HIS A 162 -15.48 2.35 -6.30
N HIS A 163 -16.25 1.69 -7.16
CA HIS A 163 -17.71 1.65 -7.05
C HIS A 163 -18.22 0.70 -5.96
N ARG A 164 -17.46 -0.34 -5.64
CA ARG A 164 -17.87 -1.36 -4.65
C ARG A 164 -17.44 -1.00 -3.22
N VAL A 165 -16.26 -0.38 -3.08
CA VAL A 165 -15.60 -0.18 -1.79
C VAL A 165 -15.85 1.21 -1.26
N GLN A 166 -16.25 1.30 0.02
CA GLN A 166 -16.46 2.56 0.72
C GLN A 166 -15.47 2.66 1.90
N GLY A 167 -14.90 3.84 2.08
CA GLY A 167 -13.96 4.11 3.16
C GLY A 167 -12.69 4.77 2.69
N SER A 168 -11.65 4.68 3.50
CA SER A 168 -10.32 5.20 3.18
C SER A 168 -9.36 4.09 2.87
N TYR A 169 -8.59 4.21 1.80
CA TYR A 169 -7.54 3.25 1.45
C TYR A 169 -6.43 3.84 0.59
N ALA A 170 -5.22 3.56 1.00
CA ALA A 170 -4.04 3.57 0.15
C ALA A 170 -3.52 2.14 0.12
N ALA A 171 -3.30 1.58 -1.05
CA ALA A 171 -3.01 0.16 -1.23
C ALA A 171 -1.86 -0.06 -2.20
N ILE A 172 -1.09 -1.13 -1.96
CA ILE A 172 -0.03 -1.59 -2.86
C ILE A 172 -0.17 -3.10 -3.02
N ALA A 173 -0.17 -3.57 -4.27
CA ALA A 173 -0.22 -4.97 -4.65
C ALA A 173 1.01 -5.36 -5.48
N LEU A 174 1.55 -6.57 -5.25
CA LEU A 174 2.41 -7.23 -6.23
C LEU A 174 1.60 -8.31 -6.93
N ILE A 175 1.68 -8.33 -8.26
CA ILE A 175 1.01 -9.31 -9.11
C ILE A 175 2.08 -10.18 -9.75
N ALA A 176 2.05 -11.49 -9.47
CA ALA A 176 3.09 -12.43 -9.87
C ALA A 176 3.36 -12.39 -11.37
N GLY A 177 4.60 -12.07 -11.74
CA GLY A 177 5.05 -11.99 -13.13
C GLY A 177 4.57 -10.76 -13.92
N HIS A 178 3.81 -9.85 -13.30
CA HIS A 178 3.28 -8.66 -13.98
C HIS A 178 3.86 -7.35 -13.46
N GLY A 179 3.99 -7.18 -12.13
CA GLY A 179 4.54 -5.94 -11.58
C GLY A 179 3.91 -5.50 -10.26
N MET A 180 3.98 -4.19 -10.00
CA MET A 180 3.50 -3.54 -8.78
C MET A 180 2.40 -2.52 -9.12
N LEU A 181 1.21 -2.73 -8.56
CA LEU A 181 0.07 -1.82 -8.64
C LEU A 181 -0.06 -1.06 -7.32
N ALA A 182 -0.24 0.26 -7.39
CA ALA A 182 -0.57 1.07 -6.21
C ALA A 182 -1.73 2.01 -6.54
N PHE A 183 -2.66 2.20 -5.60
CA PHE A 183 -3.82 3.04 -5.82
C PHE A 183 -4.34 3.66 -4.52
N ARG A 184 -5.12 4.71 -4.66
CA ARG A 184 -5.63 5.54 -3.58
C ARG A 184 -7.15 5.70 -3.70
N ASP A 185 -7.84 5.80 -2.56
CA ASP A 185 -9.30 6.03 -2.55
C ASP A 185 -9.70 7.33 -3.27
N PRO A 186 -10.96 7.45 -3.76
CA PRO A 186 -11.43 8.60 -4.52
C PRO A 186 -11.34 9.95 -3.80
N TYR A 187 -11.13 9.94 -2.47
CA TYR A 187 -10.98 11.16 -1.66
C TYR A 187 -9.55 11.41 -1.22
N GLY A 188 -8.62 10.49 -1.51
CA GLY A 188 -7.23 10.62 -1.11
C GLY A 188 -7.05 10.78 0.39
N ILE A 189 -7.85 10.07 1.20
CA ILE A 189 -7.87 10.21 2.66
C ILE A 189 -6.56 9.80 3.28
N ARG A 190 -5.95 8.70 2.77
CA ARG A 190 -4.64 8.23 3.21
C ARG A 190 -3.55 8.64 2.23
N PRO A 191 -2.37 9.00 2.73
CA PRO A 191 -1.27 9.41 1.86
C PRO A 191 -0.66 8.22 1.12
N LEU A 192 -0.23 8.48 -0.11
CA LEU A 192 0.55 7.57 -0.94
C LEU A 192 1.40 8.40 -1.90
N ILE A 193 2.72 8.21 -1.86
CA ILE A 193 3.68 9.05 -2.56
C ILE A 193 4.55 8.17 -3.45
N LEU A 194 4.77 8.61 -4.68
CA LEU A 194 5.59 7.94 -5.69
C LEU A 194 6.96 8.60 -5.78
N GLY A 195 8.00 7.78 -5.76
CA GLY A 195 9.38 8.20 -5.98
C GLY A 195 10.07 7.34 -7.03
N ARG A 196 11.14 7.87 -7.62
CA ARG A 196 11.98 7.18 -8.60
C ARG A 196 13.45 7.46 -8.38
N ARG A 197 14.29 6.59 -8.89
CA ARG A 197 15.72 6.85 -9.12
C ARG A 197 16.22 6.07 -10.33
N LEU A 198 17.37 6.47 -10.85
CA LEU A 198 18.08 5.67 -11.84
C LEU A 198 19.06 4.75 -11.12
N SER A 199 19.02 3.47 -11.46
CA SER A 199 20.01 2.50 -11.00
C SER A 199 21.38 2.80 -11.61
N GLY A 200 22.43 2.21 -11.04
CA GLY A 200 23.78 2.27 -11.63
C GLY A 200 23.87 1.70 -13.06
N GLN A 201 22.86 0.98 -13.51
CA GLN A 201 22.74 0.41 -14.87
C GLN A 201 21.86 1.26 -15.79
N GLY A 202 21.42 2.45 -15.34
CA GLY A 202 20.55 3.37 -16.11
C GLY A 202 19.10 2.92 -16.26
N ARG A 203 18.63 1.94 -15.45
CA ARG A 203 17.21 1.52 -15.40
C ARG A 203 16.48 2.31 -14.32
N GLU A 204 15.21 2.62 -14.57
CA GLU A 204 14.36 3.25 -13.57
C GLU A 204 14.01 2.25 -12.45
N GLU A 205 14.08 2.73 -11.23
CA GLU A 205 13.66 2.04 -10.01
C GLU A 205 12.58 2.88 -9.33
N TRP A 206 11.58 2.20 -8.80
CA TRP A 206 10.39 2.83 -8.26
C TRP A 206 10.17 2.50 -6.79
N ILE A 207 9.68 3.49 -6.05
CA ILE A 207 9.23 3.36 -4.67
C ILE A 207 7.88 4.02 -4.49
N VAL A 208 6.99 3.39 -3.74
CA VAL A 208 5.70 3.95 -3.31
C VAL A 208 5.61 3.81 -1.81
N ALA A 209 5.30 4.89 -1.08
CA ALA A 209 5.28 4.86 0.38
C ALA A 209 4.21 5.78 0.98
N SER A 210 3.87 5.53 2.25
CA SER A 210 2.93 6.35 3.02
C SER A 210 3.48 7.75 3.35
N GLU A 211 4.81 7.93 3.41
CA GLU A 211 5.44 9.20 3.78
C GLU A 211 6.65 9.53 2.90
N SER A 212 6.83 10.81 2.58
CA SER A 212 7.89 11.30 1.71
C SER A 212 9.29 11.05 2.26
N LEU A 213 9.47 11.14 3.58
CA LEU A 213 10.76 10.89 4.23
C LEU A 213 11.36 9.53 3.88
N VAL A 214 10.52 8.51 3.65
CA VAL A 214 10.95 7.16 3.28
C VAL A 214 11.62 7.17 1.90
N ILE A 215 11.04 7.92 0.98
CA ILE A 215 11.53 8.06 -0.39
C ILE A 215 12.90 8.76 -0.40
N GLU A 216 12.99 9.91 0.29
CA GLU A 216 14.22 10.70 0.36
C GLU A 216 15.36 9.95 1.07
N ASN A 217 15.07 9.31 2.21
CA ASN A 217 16.07 8.52 2.95
C ASN A 217 16.56 7.30 2.18
N SER A 218 15.79 6.79 1.23
CA SER A 218 16.19 5.68 0.35
C SER A 218 16.99 6.14 -0.88
N GLY A 219 17.25 7.45 -1.02
CA GLY A 219 17.96 8.02 -2.15
C GLY A 219 17.16 8.07 -3.43
N TYR A 220 15.82 8.15 -3.31
CA TYR A 220 14.91 8.37 -4.42
C TYR A 220 14.48 9.83 -4.48
N GLU A 221 14.21 10.31 -5.69
CA GLU A 221 13.54 11.58 -5.92
C GLU A 221 12.03 11.40 -5.77
N ILE A 222 11.37 12.32 -5.06
CA ILE A 222 9.91 12.37 -5.01
C ILE A 222 9.40 12.80 -6.38
N VAL A 223 8.58 11.96 -7.01
CA VAL A 223 7.91 12.32 -8.27
C VAL A 223 6.67 13.16 -7.94
N ARG A 224 5.76 12.64 -7.11
CA ARG A 224 4.53 13.31 -6.68
C ARG A 224 3.75 12.45 -5.68
N ASP A 225 2.75 13.02 -5.08
CA ASP A 225 1.67 12.24 -4.46
C ASP A 225 0.88 11.48 -5.54
N VAL A 226 0.36 10.29 -5.22
CA VAL A 226 -0.65 9.61 -6.03
C VAL A 226 -1.97 10.35 -5.81
N ASP A 227 -2.65 10.76 -6.88
CA ASP A 227 -3.87 11.54 -6.80
C ASP A 227 -5.04 10.75 -6.21
N PRO A 228 -6.06 11.44 -5.64
CA PRO A 228 -7.30 10.77 -5.21
C PRO A 228 -7.92 9.96 -6.34
N GLY A 229 -8.22 8.68 -6.10
CA GLY A 229 -8.81 7.77 -7.08
C GLY A 229 -7.89 7.31 -8.20
N GLU A 230 -6.65 7.70 -8.18
CA GLU A 230 -5.66 7.29 -9.18
C GLU A 230 -5.06 5.92 -8.85
N ALA A 231 -4.71 5.20 -9.92
CA ALA A 231 -3.87 4.02 -9.88
C ALA A 231 -2.58 4.24 -10.70
N VAL A 232 -1.47 3.73 -10.15
CA VAL A 232 -0.17 3.65 -10.81
C VAL A 232 0.26 2.19 -10.89
N PHE A 233 0.80 1.77 -12.02
CA PHE A 233 1.27 0.41 -12.22
C PHE A 233 2.69 0.45 -12.80
N ILE A 234 3.60 -0.23 -12.11
CA ILE A 234 4.97 -0.47 -12.56
C ILE A 234 5.01 -1.89 -13.12
N ASP A 235 5.19 -2.05 -14.43
CA ASP A 235 5.23 -3.34 -15.08
C ASP A 235 6.56 -4.08 -14.84
N ALA A 236 6.65 -5.32 -15.35
CA ALA A 236 7.83 -6.16 -15.20
C ALA A 236 9.11 -5.58 -15.85
N ASP A 237 8.94 -4.68 -16.81
CA ASP A 237 10.02 -3.97 -17.49
C ASP A 237 10.40 -2.64 -16.82
N SER A 238 9.82 -2.33 -15.67
CA SER A 238 9.96 -1.07 -14.90
C SER A 238 9.31 0.15 -15.56
N ASN A 239 8.41 -0.01 -16.53
CA ASN A 239 7.68 1.10 -17.10
C ASN A 239 6.55 1.52 -16.16
N LEU A 240 6.40 2.84 -15.97
CA LEU A 240 5.30 3.43 -15.22
C LEU A 240 4.09 3.65 -16.12
N HIS A 241 2.96 3.09 -15.72
CA HIS A 241 1.63 3.35 -16.26
C HIS A 241 0.78 4.02 -15.19
N GLN A 242 -0.09 4.95 -15.55
CA GLN A 242 -0.94 5.67 -14.60
C GLN A 242 -2.28 6.04 -15.21
N ARG A 243 -3.34 6.01 -14.40
CA ARG A 243 -4.68 6.41 -14.84
C ARG A 243 -5.54 6.87 -13.67
N GLN A 244 -6.33 7.93 -13.91
CA GLN A 244 -7.42 8.29 -13.01
C GLN A 244 -8.55 7.26 -13.14
N CYS A 245 -8.87 6.56 -12.05
CA CYS A 245 -9.84 5.47 -12.01
C CYS A 245 -11.16 5.87 -11.34
N ALA A 246 -11.22 7.01 -10.65
CA ALA A 246 -12.46 7.51 -10.03
C ALA A 246 -13.15 8.53 -10.92
N GLU A 247 -14.49 8.50 -10.97
CA GLU A 247 -15.30 9.43 -11.77
C GLU A 247 -15.28 10.86 -11.21
N SER A 248 -15.24 11.03 -9.90
CA SER A 248 -15.34 12.32 -9.20
C SER A 248 -14.33 12.42 -8.07
N PRO A 249 -13.03 12.43 -8.37
CA PRO A 249 -11.99 12.47 -7.35
C PRO A 249 -11.98 13.83 -6.63
N ARG A 250 -11.75 13.80 -5.31
CA ARG A 250 -11.61 15.00 -4.49
C ARG A 250 -10.58 14.77 -3.41
N LEU A 251 -9.66 15.72 -3.22
CA LEU A 251 -8.68 15.63 -2.15
C LEU A 251 -9.30 16.06 -0.82
N ILE A 252 -9.50 15.10 0.09
CA ILE A 252 -10.01 15.29 1.46
C ILE A 252 -9.10 14.51 2.41
N PRO A 253 -7.88 14.99 2.65
CA PRO A 253 -6.90 14.27 3.44
C PRO A 253 -7.31 14.20 4.92
N CYS A 254 -6.94 13.12 5.58
CA CYS A 254 -7.18 12.95 7.01
C CYS A 254 -6.38 13.97 7.83
N ALA A 255 -7.06 14.84 8.58
CA ALA A 255 -6.40 15.84 9.41
C ALA A 255 -5.44 15.24 10.45
N PHE A 256 -5.72 14.02 10.95
CA PHE A 256 -4.85 13.36 11.92
C PHE A 256 -3.45 13.02 11.37
N GLU A 257 -3.30 12.89 10.07
CA GLU A 257 -1.97 12.73 9.45
C GLU A 257 -1.09 13.96 9.77
N TYR A 258 -1.64 15.16 9.66
CA TYR A 258 -0.91 16.40 9.92
C TYR A 258 -0.80 16.75 11.42
N VAL A 259 -1.81 16.42 12.21
CA VAL A 259 -1.85 16.77 13.65
C VAL A 259 -0.81 15.98 14.45
N TYR A 260 -0.76 14.66 14.28
CA TYR A 260 0.11 13.83 15.13
C TYR A 260 0.72 12.59 14.48
N LEU A 261 0.13 12.04 13.38
CA LEU A 261 0.53 10.73 12.92
C LEU A 261 1.81 10.76 12.09
N ALA A 262 1.82 11.55 11.00
CA ALA A 262 2.99 11.62 10.13
C ALA A 262 4.17 12.28 10.84
N ARG A 263 5.37 11.93 10.43
CA ARG A 263 6.57 12.59 10.95
C ARG A 263 6.62 14.07 10.53
N PRO A 264 7.18 14.95 11.38
CA PRO A 264 7.29 16.38 11.04
C PRO A 264 8.08 16.67 9.77
N ASP A 265 9.07 15.83 9.46
CA ASP A 265 9.94 15.92 8.27
C ASP A 265 9.27 15.41 6.98
N SER A 266 8.03 14.97 7.04
CA SER A 266 7.26 14.53 5.85
C SER A 266 6.52 15.70 5.17
N VAL A 267 6.41 15.59 3.84
CA VAL A 267 5.54 16.43 2.99
C VAL A 267 4.52 15.51 2.34
N MET A 268 3.25 15.85 2.43
CA MET A 268 2.14 15.07 1.86
C MET A 268 1.12 16.03 1.22
N ASN A 269 0.66 15.70 0.02
CA ASN A 269 -0.25 16.55 -0.77
C ASN A 269 0.27 18.00 -0.89
N GLY A 270 1.58 18.17 -1.04
CA GLY A 270 2.24 19.48 -1.10
C GLY A 270 2.27 20.26 0.21
N ILE A 271 1.87 19.67 1.34
CA ILE A 271 1.81 20.33 2.65
C ILE A 271 2.89 19.75 3.57
N SER A 272 3.78 20.62 4.06
CA SER A 272 4.74 20.25 5.11
C SER A 272 4.01 19.97 6.42
N VAL A 273 4.25 18.80 7.00
CA VAL A 273 3.68 18.42 8.30
C VAL A 273 4.19 19.34 9.41
N TYR A 274 5.47 19.70 9.38
CA TYR A 274 6.08 20.62 10.35
C TYR A 274 5.43 22.00 10.32
N GLU A 275 5.32 22.62 9.13
CA GLU A 275 4.68 23.95 8.99
C GLU A 275 3.20 23.91 9.38
N SER A 276 2.49 22.82 9.05
CA SER A 276 1.10 22.65 9.46
C SER A 276 0.96 22.67 10.98
N ARG A 277 1.86 21.99 11.71
CA ARG A 277 1.86 21.98 13.19
C ARG A 277 2.24 23.34 13.79
N LEU A 278 3.20 24.05 13.20
CA LEU A 278 3.51 25.42 13.64
C LEU A 278 2.28 26.32 13.50
N ARG A 279 1.61 26.33 12.35
CA ARG A 279 0.39 27.13 12.13
C ARG A 279 -0.75 26.77 13.06
N MET A 280 -0.86 25.50 13.48
CA MET A 280 -1.84 25.08 14.50
C MET A 280 -1.49 25.64 15.88
N GLY A 281 -0.20 25.66 16.23
CA GLY A 281 0.28 26.21 17.51
C GLY A 281 0.15 27.75 17.62
N ASP A 282 0.28 28.45 16.50
CA ASP A 282 0.16 29.90 16.44
C ASP A 282 -1.28 30.41 16.59
N ARG A 283 -2.27 29.57 16.46
CA ARG A 283 -3.67 29.91 16.67
C ARG A 283 -4.01 29.79 18.16
N PRO A 284 -4.21 30.91 18.90
CA PRO A 284 -4.58 30.84 20.31
C PRO A 284 -5.92 30.10 20.45
N VAL A 285 -5.96 29.12 21.33
CA VAL A 285 -7.20 28.47 21.74
C VAL A 285 -7.94 29.48 22.63
N SER A 286 -9.02 30.09 22.11
CA SER A 286 -9.91 30.91 22.92
C SER A 286 -10.72 29.96 23.81
N TYR A 287 -10.44 29.98 25.10
CA TYR A 287 -11.29 29.39 26.15
C TYR A 287 -12.37 30.42 26.55
N THR A 288 -13.34 30.65 25.69
CA THR A 288 -14.54 31.41 26.05
C THR A 288 -15.77 30.54 25.98
#